data_b5a1986baf2f452853b252ae6372dd73
#
_entry.id   b5a1986baf2f452853b252ae6372dd73
#
_cell.length_a   1.000
_cell.length_b   1.000
_cell.length_c   1.000
_cell.angle_alpha   90.00
_cell.angle_beta   90.00
_cell.angle_gamma   90.00
#
_symmetry.space_group_name_H-M   'P 1'
#
loop_
_entity.id
_entity.type
_entity.pdbx_description
1 polymer ?
#
loop_
_entity_poly.entity_id
_entity_poly.type
_entity_poly.pdbx_seq_one_letter_code
_entity_poly.pdbx_strand_id
1 'polypeptide(L)'
;VRAAFDGFDEIQFDYIRFSTEVKDSEVNYEFDSKTLSKRQIITEFVKYSAERMGAHNIEFSADVFGTVIDNDVDSRDVGQDYVQMGKYANTLSPMVYPSHYNKMVYRLDIPNNHPYKAVLSALKASKRVLDTLSVSERPNVRAWLQDFSAPWVAGAHKYTPADVRAQIQAVYDAGYDEWLLWNASIRYRESALKSATGKLDSSLVNQVEKKEKADSFAVKTEK
;
A
#
# COMPACT_ATOMS: atom_id res chain seq x y z
N VAL A 1 20.93 12.30 1.91
CA VAL A 1 21.81 13.40 1.46
C VAL A 1 22.10 13.28 -0.05
N ARG A 2 22.58 12.11 -0.54
CA ARG A 2 22.90 11.96 -1.98
C ARG A 2 21.69 12.15 -2.88
N ALA A 3 20.54 11.58 -2.54
CA ALA A 3 19.30 11.73 -3.31
C ALA A 3 18.90 13.20 -3.53
N ALA A 4 19.13 14.09 -2.55
CA ALA A 4 18.88 15.52 -2.72
C ALA A 4 19.76 16.13 -3.82
N PHE A 5 21.04 15.73 -3.89
CA PHE A 5 21.93 16.18 -4.96
C PHE A 5 21.59 15.57 -6.32
N ASP A 6 20.98 14.39 -6.34
CA ASP A 6 20.53 13.71 -7.56
C ASP A 6 19.18 14.24 -8.08
N GLY A 7 18.54 15.20 -7.36
CA GLY A 7 17.34 15.92 -7.80
C GLY A 7 16.02 15.23 -7.49
N PHE A 8 15.98 14.32 -6.49
CA PHE A 8 14.73 13.73 -6.02
C PHE A 8 13.99 14.68 -5.07
N ASP A 9 12.69 14.79 -5.23
CA ASP A 9 11.81 15.62 -4.39
C ASP A 9 11.27 14.84 -3.20
N GLU A 10 11.13 13.52 -3.33
CA GLU A 10 10.59 12.61 -2.32
C GLU A 10 11.38 11.30 -2.28
N ILE A 11 11.56 10.76 -1.08
CA ILE A 11 12.12 9.41 -0.88
C ILE A 11 11.14 8.58 -0.08
N GLN A 12 10.71 7.47 -0.69
CA GLN A 12 9.83 6.49 -0.08
C GLN A 12 10.64 5.32 0.50
N PHE A 13 10.44 5.03 1.79
CA PHE A 13 11.08 3.90 2.45
C PHE A 13 10.13 2.73 2.53
N ASP A 14 10.59 1.59 2.05
CA ASP A 14 9.92 0.31 2.18
C ASP A 14 10.60 -0.56 3.26
N TYR A 15 9.91 -1.60 3.72
CA TYR A 15 10.39 -2.55 4.73
C TYR A 15 10.80 -1.93 6.08
N ILE A 16 10.25 -0.78 6.47
CA ILE A 16 10.44 -0.19 7.80
C ILE A 16 9.62 -0.99 8.81
N ARG A 17 10.08 -2.18 9.16
CA ARG A 17 9.36 -3.09 10.04
C ARG A 17 10.27 -4.17 10.64
N PHE A 18 9.81 -4.80 11.70
CA PHE A 18 10.39 -6.04 12.19
C PHE A 18 9.88 -7.24 11.37
N SER A 19 10.72 -8.28 11.29
CA SER A 19 10.32 -9.54 10.68
C SER A 19 9.30 -10.28 11.53
N THR A 20 8.35 -10.96 10.87
CA THR A 20 7.40 -11.88 11.49
C THR A 20 7.76 -13.34 11.24
N GLU A 21 8.88 -13.59 10.54
CA GLU A 21 9.33 -14.96 10.18
C GLU A 21 10.09 -15.64 11.30
N VAL A 22 10.60 -14.87 12.27
CA VAL A 22 11.35 -15.36 13.43
C VAL A 22 10.65 -14.94 14.72
N LYS A 23 10.71 -15.77 15.74
CA LYS A 23 10.18 -15.43 17.07
C LYS A 23 11.09 -14.43 17.76
N ASP A 24 10.53 -13.51 18.52
CA ASP A 24 11.31 -12.51 19.26
C ASP A 24 12.30 -13.14 20.25
N SER A 25 11.98 -14.34 20.78
CA SER A 25 12.88 -15.11 21.64
C SER A 25 14.12 -15.67 20.96
N GLU A 26 14.13 -15.68 19.62
CA GLU A 26 15.22 -16.17 18.79
C GLU A 26 16.10 -15.02 18.25
N VAL A 27 15.72 -13.77 18.55
CA VAL A 27 16.41 -12.57 18.08
C VAL A 27 17.09 -11.86 19.25
N ASN A 28 18.36 -11.56 19.09
CA ASN A 28 19.07 -10.68 20.02
C ASN A 28 19.03 -9.25 19.48
N TYR A 29 18.15 -8.43 20.02
CA TYR A 29 18.04 -7.03 19.65
C TYR A 29 19.14 -6.23 20.33
N GLU A 30 19.73 -5.25 19.62
CA GLU A 30 20.72 -4.31 20.19
C GLU A 30 20.10 -3.25 21.12
N PHE A 31 18.77 -3.20 21.20
CA PHE A 31 18.04 -2.33 22.12
C PHE A 31 17.41 -3.15 23.26
N ASP A 32 17.19 -2.49 24.40
CA ASP A 32 16.49 -3.12 25.52
C ASP A 32 14.98 -3.27 25.24
N SER A 33 14.59 -4.44 24.80
CA SER A 33 13.19 -4.77 24.48
C SER A 33 12.24 -4.77 25.69
N LYS A 34 12.76 -4.65 26.92
CA LYS A 34 11.95 -4.48 28.12
C LYS A 34 11.51 -3.04 28.33
N THR A 35 12.28 -2.08 27.81
CA THR A 35 12.03 -0.64 27.96
C THR A 35 11.49 0.01 26.69
N LEU A 36 11.83 -0.54 25.52
CA LEU A 36 11.42 -0.01 24.21
C LEU A 36 10.66 -1.06 23.41
N SER A 37 9.47 -0.73 22.99
CA SER A 37 8.68 -1.57 22.09
C SER A 37 9.14 -1.43 20.63
N LYS A 38 8.84 -2.43 19.80
CA LYS A 38 9.07 -2.39 18.36
C LYS A 38 8.44 -1.14 17.72
N ARG A 39 7.22 -0.76 18.14
CA ARG A 39 6.52 0.45 17.66
C ARG A 39 7.31 1.73 17.97
N GLN A 40 7.85 1.84 19.18
CA GLN A 40 8.67 2.99 19.54
C GLN A 40 9.94 3.07 18.70
N ILE A 41 10.64 1.96 18.50
CA ILE A 41 11.85 1.91 17.68
C ILE A 41 11.57 2.34 16.24
N ILE A 42 10.51 1.80 15.61
CA ILE A 42 10.14 2.16 14.25
C ILE A 42 9.70 3.63 14.17
N THR A 43 8.91 4.11 15.14
CA THR A 43 8.49 5.52 15.18
C THR A 43 9.68 6.47 15.29
N GLU A 44 10.66 6.19 16.18
CA GLU A 44 11.87 7.00 16.30
C GLU A 44 12.72 6.97 15.03
N PHE A 45 12.81 5.83 14.36
CA PHE A 45 13.48 5.73 13.07
C PHE A 45 12.79 6.59 11.99
N VAL A 46 11.46 6.56 11.92
CA VAL A 46 10.66 7.38 10.99
C VAL A 46 10.88 8.86 11.28
N LYS A 47 10.81 9.27 12.56
CA LYS A 47 11.08 10.64 12.99
C LYS A 47 12.48 11.11 12.57
N TYR A 48 13.51 10.32 12.91
CA TYR A 48 14.89 10.62 12.52
C TYR A 48 15.04 10.78 11.00
N SER A 49 14.41 9.88 10.23
CA SER A 49 14.48 9.92 8.77
C SER A 49 13.82 11.17 8.20
N ALA A 50 12.62 11.52 8.70
CA ALA A 50 11.90 12.71 8.30
C ALA A 50 12.68 13.99 8.59
N GLU A 51 13.27 14.13 9.79
CA GLU A 51 14.11 15.26 10.16
C GLU A 51 15.34 15.39 9.25
N ARG A 52 15.98 14.26 8.93
CA ARG A 52 17.16 14.24 8.05
C ARG A 52 16.82 14.61 6.61
N MET A 53 15.66 14.18 6.11
CA MET A 53 15.21 14.50 4.75
C MET A 53 14.72 15.94 4.66
N GLY A 54 13.93 16.40 5.63
CA GLY A 54 13.44 17.78 5.70
C GLY A 54 14.56 18.81 5.73
N ALA A 55 15.71 18.51 6.37
CA ALA A 55 16.89 19.38 6.34
C ALA A 55 17.48 19.57 4.93
N HIS A 56 17.06 18.78 3.94
CA HIS A 56 17.47 18.88 2.54
C HIS A 56 16.32 19.18 1.60
N ASN A 57 15.15 19.61 2.12
CA ASN A 57 13.92 19.86 1.37
C ASN A 57 13.45 18.64 0.55
N ILE A 58 13.65 17.43 1.08
CA ILE A 58 13.13 16.18 0.50
C ILE A 58 11.96 15.71 1.35
N GLU A 59 10.85 15.39 0.72
CA GLU A 59 9.72 14.75 1.39
C GLU A 59 10.04 13.30 1.74
N PHE A 60 9.53 12.87 2.88
CA PHE A 60 9.67 11.51 3.39
C PHE A 60 8.35 10.77 3.32
N SER A 61 8.33 9.65 2.63
CA SER A 61 7.19 8.73 2.63
C SER A 61 7.57 7.34 3.14
N ALA A 62 6.60 6.64 3.71
CA ALA A 62 6.80 5.34 4.32
C ALA A 62 5.75 4.33 3.88
N ASP A 63 6.20 3.16 3.42
CA ASP A 63 5.34 2.02 3.17
C ASP A 63 4.97 1.33 4.48
N VAL A 64 3.69 1.05 4.65
CA VAL A 64 3.16 0.37 5.82
C VAL A 64 2.21 -0.75 5.40
N PHE A 65 2.10 -1.80 6.21
CA PHE A 65 1.09 -2.82 5.95
C PHE A 65 -0.33 -2.25 6.08
N GLY A 66 -1.22 -2.61 5.16
CA GLY A 66 -2.60 -2.18 5.24
C GLY A 66 -3.34 -2.68 6.48
N THR A 67 -2.91 -3.83 7.03
CA THR A 67 -3.50 -4.42 8.23
C THR A 67 -3.18 -3.64 9.51
N VAL A 68 -2.06 -2.91 9.58
CA VAL A 68 -1.69 -2.15 10.79
C VAL A 68 -2.56 -0.91 11.03
N ILE A 69 -3.38 -0.54 10.06
CA ILE A 69 -4.26 0.62 10.16
C ILE A 69 -5.21 0.49 11.36
N ASP A 70 -5.81 -0.68 11.55
CA ASP A 70 -6.82 -0.93 12.59
C ASP A 70 -6.69 -2.29 13.28
N ASN A 71 -5.55 -2.99 13.09
CA ASN A 71 -5.20 -4.21 13.79
C ASN A 71 -3.99 -3.99 14.71
N ASP A 72 -4.25 -3.89 16.00
CA ASP A 72 -3.22 -3.63 17.01
C ASP A 72 -2.23 -4.82 17.18
N VAL A 73 -2.66 -6.05 16.89
CA VAL A 73 -1.77 -7.23 16.93
C VAL A 73 -0.72 -7.11 15.83
N ASP A 74 -1.15 -6.94 14.58
CA ASP A 74 -0.24 -6.79 13.45
C ASP A 74 0.68 -5.58 13.66
N SER A 75 0.13 -4.45 14.16
CA SER A 75 0.91 -3.25 14.46
C SER A 75 2.04 -3.52 15.47
N ARG A 76 1.76 -4.28 16.54
CA ARG A 76 2.79 -4.65 17.53
C ARG A 76 3.82 -5.61 16.96
N ASP A 77 3.38 -6.59 16.19
CA ASP A 77 4.25 -7.63 15.66
C ASP A 77 5.29 -7.08 14.69
N VAL A 78 4.88 -6.19 13.79
CA VAL A 78 5.78 -5.57 12.80
C VAL A 78 6.41 -4.26 13.30
N GLY A 79 5.91 -3.69 14.39
CA GLY A 79 6.40 -2.42 14.94
C GLY A 79 5.88 -1.17 14.21
N GLN A 80 4.89 -1.28 13.33
CA GLN A 80 4.34 -0.15 12.61
C GLN A 80 3.13 0.43 13.35
N ASP A 81 3.32 1.55 14.04
CA ASP A 81 2.23 2.34 14.60
C ASP A 81 1.77 3.38 13.58
N TYR A 82 0.65 3.10 12.91
CA TYR A 82 0.15 3.89 11.79
C TYR A 82 -0.03 5.37 12.14
N VAL A 83 -0.58 5.66 13.31
CA VAL A 83 -0.84 7.03 13.76
C VAL A 83 0.46 7.73 14.16
N GLN A 84 1.34 7.05 14.91
CA GLN A 84 2.60 7.66 15.35
C GLN A 84 3.58 7.87 14.19
N MET A 85 3.66 6.93 13.25
CA MET A 85 4.46 7.13 12.02
C MET A 85 3.90 8.30 11.20
N GLY A 86 2.57 8.43 11.13
CA GLY A 86 1.89 9.51 10.41
C GLY A 86 2.22 10.91 10.91
N LYS A 87 2.56 11.08 12.18
CA LYS A 87 2.98 12.39 12.73
C LYS A 87 4.26 12.93 12.12
N TYR A 88 5.11 12.07 11.59
CA TYR A 88 6.44 12.44 11.10
C TYR A 88 6.60 12.28 9.61
N ALA A 89 5.93 11.32 8.98
CA ALA A 89 5.99 11.13 7.54
C ALA A 89 5.14 12.20 6.81
N ASN A 90 5.63 12.73 5.69
CA ASN A 90 4.84 13.57 4.80
C ASN A 90 3.71 12.76 4.15
N THR A 91 4.01 11.51 3.77
CA THR A 91 3.06 10.59 3.17
C THR A 91 3.17 9.20 3.78
N LEU A 92 2.03 8.58 4.11
CA LEU A 92 1.94 7.15 4.40
C LEU A 92 1.39 6.42 3.17
N SER A 93 2.05 5.32 2.81
CA SER A 93 1.64 4.49 1.68
C SER A 93 1.22 3.10 2.16
N PRO A 94 -0.03 2.95 2.65
CA PRO A 94 -0.51 1.65 3.12
C PRO A 94 -0.72 0.68 1.96
N MET A 95 -0.19 -0.54 2.10
CA MET A 95 -0.35 -1.64 1.16
C MET A 95 -1.69 -2.33 1.39
N VAL A 96 -2.77 -1.77 0.82
CA VAL A 96 -4.14 -2.24 1.02
C VAL A 96 -4.53 -3.31 -0.02
N TYR A 97 -3.69 -4.30 -0.20
CA TYR A 97 -3.93 -5.38 -1.16
C TYR A 97 -5.04 -6.31 -0.68
N PRO A 98 -6.18 -6.43 -1.40
CA PRO A 98 -7.28 -7.29 -0.97
C PRO A 98 -6.88 -8.75 -0.73
N SER A 99 -5.88 -9.27 -1.46
CA SER A 99 -5.38 -10.64 -1.28
C SER A 99 -4.59 -10.86 0.02
N HIS A 100 -4.17 -9.82 0.71
CA HIS A 100 -3.38 -9.89 1.95
C HIS A 100 -4.25 -9.81 3.21
N TYR A 101 -5.56 -9.59 3.05
CA TYR A 101 -6.50 -9.66 4.16
C TYR A 101 -7.05 -11.09 4.33
N ASN A 102 -7.11 -11.54 5.56
CA ASN A 102 -7.70 -12.82 5.91
C ASN A 102 -9.21 -12.84 5.62
N LYS A 103 -9.78 -14.04 5.47
CA LYS A 103 -11.23 -14.23 5.37
C LYS A 103 -11.95 -13.52 6.52
N MET A 104 -13.11 -12.98 6.23
CA MET A 104 -13.99 -12.25 7.15
C MET A 104 -13.46 -10.89 7.63
N VAL A 105 -12.24 -10.46 7.25
CA VAL A 105 -11.82 -9.08 7.47
C VAL A 105 -12.78 -8.15 6.72
N TYR A 106 -13.18 -7.08 7.37
CA TYR A 106 -14.25 -6.17 6.90
C TYR A 106 -15.58 -6.87 6.58
N ARG A 107 -15.85 -8.04 7.18
CA ARG A 107 -17.02 -8.91 6.94
C ARG A 107 -17.11 -9.41 5.48
N LEU A 108 -15.97 -9.55 4.83
CA LEU A 108 -15.86 -10.09 3.47
C LEU A 108 -15.41 -11.55 3.55
N ASP A 109 -16.13 -12.43 2.89
CA ASP A 109 -15.82 -13.87 2.85
C ASP A 109 -14.41 -14.14 2.29
N ILE A 110 -14.12 -13.57 1.12
CA ILE A 110 -12.80 -13.55 0.49
C ILE A 110 -12.54 -12.10 0.06
N PRO A 111 -11.79 -11.28 0.84
CA PRO A 111 -11.57 -9.87 0.52
C PRO A 111 -11.03 -9.64 -0.90
N ASN A 112 -10.20 -10.57 -1.41
CA ASN A 112 -9.69 -10.51 -2.78
C ASN A 112 -10.81 -10.46 -3.86
N ASN A 113 -12.00 -11.02 -3.58
CA ASN A 113 -13.12 -11.03 -4.51
C ASN A 113 -14.00 -9.76 -4.40
N HIS A 114 -13.69 -8.89 -3.46
CA HIS A 114 -14.41 -7.65 -3.20
C HIS A 114 -13.46 -6.43 -3.14
N PRO A 115 -12.66 -6.19 -4.20
CA PRO A 115 -11.54 -5.23 -4.16
C PRO A 115 -12.00 -3.81 -3.79
N TYR A 116 -13.13 -3.35 -4.30
CA TYR A 116 -13.71 -2.06 -3.92
C TYR A 116 -13.98 -1.97 -2.42
N LYS A 117 -14.71 -2.96 -1.88
CA LYS A 117 -15.13 -2.94 -0.47
C LYS A 117 -13.93 -3.09 0.47
N ALA A 118 -12.96 -3.93 0.13
CA ALA A 118 -11.76 -4.14 0.93
C ALA A 118 -10.95 -2.83 1.04
N VAL A 119 -10.65 -2.19 -0.09
CA VAL A 119 -9.89 -0.94 -0.13
C VAL A 119 -10.66 0.19 0.54
N LEU A 120 -11.96 0.35 0.23
CA LEU A 120 -12.80 1.38 0.86
C LEU A 120 -12.83 1.25 2.39
N SER A 121 -12.96 0.02 2.90
CA SER A 121 -13.03 -0.22 4.35
C SER A 121 -11.70 0.10 5.02
N ALA A 122 -10.57 -0.34 4.44
CA ALA A 122 -9.24 -0.04 4.94
C ALA A 122 -8.97 1.48 4.97
N LEU A 123 -9.29 2.19 3.89
CA LEU A 123 -9.04 3.63 3.81
C LEU A 123 -9.99 4.47 4.66
N LYS A 124 -11.24 4.04 4.85
CA LYS A 124 -12.12 4.67 5.84
C LYS A 124 -11.62 4.43 7.27
N ALA A 125 -11.04 3.28 7.56
CA ALA A 125 -10.36 3.04 8.84
C ALA A 125 -9.14 3.97 8.98
N SER A 126 -8.30 4.09 7.94
CA SER A 126 -7.17 5.02 7.90
C SER A 126 -7.61 6.45 8.24
N LYS A 127 -8.64 6.96 7.56
CA LYS A 127 -9.16 8.29 7.83
C LYS A 127 -9.58 8.45 9.29
N ARG A 128 -10.36 7.50 9.81
CA ARG A 128 -10.85 7.53 11.20
C ARG A 128 -9.71 7.58 12.22
N VAL A 129 -8.64 6.81 12.04
CA VAL A 129 -7.54 6.79 13.00
C VAL A 129 -6.63 8.03 12.86
N LEU A 130 -6.40 8.51 11.63
CA LEU A 130 -5.62 9.73 11.40
C LEU A 130 -6.39 11.01 11.79
N ASP A 131 -7.72 11.00 11.81
CA ASP A 131 -8.54 12.12 12.29
C ASP A 131 -8.33 12.39 13.79
N THR A 132 -7.67 11.50 14.53
CA THR A 132 -7.24 11.75 15.91
C THR A 132 -6.05 12.72 16.02
N LEU A 133 -5.32 12.93 14.92
CA LEU A 133 -4.24 13.90 14.82
C LEU A 133 -4.79 15.30 14.53
N SER A 134 -4.06 16.34 14.94
CA SER A 134 -4.31 17.69 14.47
C SER A 134 -4.15 17.78 12.96
N VAL A 135 -4.82 18.73 12.31
CA VAL A 135 -4.77 18.88 10.85
C VAL A 135 -3.34 19.05 10.33
N SER A 136 -2.49 19.77 11.07
CA SER A 136 -1.09 20.01 10.71
C SER A 136 -0.17 18.81 10.88
N GLU A 137 -0.59 17.77 11.61
CA GLU A 137 0.17 16.55 11.83
C GLU A 137 -0.29 15.39 10.94
N ARG A 138 -1.37 15.58 10.15
CA ARG A 138 -1.89 14.51 9.30
C ARG A 138 -1.02 14.33 8.07
N PRO A 139 -0.54 13.10 7.80
CA PRO A 139 0.15 12.81 6.56
C PRO A 139 -0.81 12.80 5.38
N ASN A 140 -0.27 12.97 4.18
CA ASN A 140 -0.95 12.47 2.98
C ASN A 140 -1.06 10.94 3.05
N VAL A 141 -2.04 10.38 2.34
CA VAL A 141 -2.19 8.93 2.21
C VAL A 141 -2.22 8.57 0.74
N ARG A 142 -1.20 7.82 0.31
CA ARG A 142 -1.03 7.34 -1.06
C ARG A 142 -1.03 5.82 -1.05
N ALA A 143 -2.21 5.22 -1.17
CA ALA A 143 -2.38 3.77 -1.01
C ALA A 143 -1.74 2.97 -2.14
N TRP A 144 -1.02 1.89 -1.81
CA TRP A 144 -0.64 0.86 -2.75
C TRP A 144 -1.83 -0.06 -3.04
N LEU A 145 -2.20 -0.18 -4.31
CA LEU A 145 -3.30 -1.00 -4.81
C LEU A 145 -2.79 -2.23 -5.55
N GLN A 146 -3.57 -3.29 -5.50
CA GLN A 146 -3.25 -4.56 -6.11
C GLN A 146 -3.54 -4.57 -7.61
N ASP A 147 -2.51 -4.72 -8.45
CA ASP A 147 -2.67 -4.98 -9.88
C ASP A 147 -2.07 -6.35 -10.27
N PHE A 148 -2.41 -7.37 -9.50
CA PHE A 148 -2.03 -8.76 -9.76
C PHE A 148 -3.14 -9.73 -9.33
N SER A 149 -3.14 -10.93 -9.89
CA SER A 149 -3.99 -12.03 -9.42
C SER A 149 -3.28 -12.81 -8.33
N ALA A 150 -4.01 -13.27 -7.31
CA ALA A 150 -3.50 -13.99 -6.16
C ALA A 150 -3.93 -15.48 -6.16
N PRO A 151 -3.29 -16.34 -6.97
CA PRO A 151 -3.69 -17.74 -7.11
C PRO A 151 -3.50 -18.58 -5.84
N TRP A 152 -2.71 -18.09 -4.88
CA TRP A 152 -2.52 -18.71 -3.57
C TRP A 152 -3.70 -18.51 -2.61
N VAL A 153 -4.60 -17.58 -2.90
CA VAL A 153 -5.81 -17.34 -2.10
C VAL A 153 -6.91 -18.28 -2.59
N ALA A 154 -7.27 -19.26 -1.78
CA ALA A 154 -8.28 -20.24 -2.12
C ALA A 154 -9.65 -19.58 -2.40
N GLY A 155 -10.21 -19.81 -3.59
CA GLY A 155 -11.47 -19.22 -4.04
C GLY A 155 -11.34 -17.79 -4.59
N ALA A 156 -10.13 -17.26 -4.73
CA ALA A 156 -9.92 -15.96 -5.36
C ALA A 156 -10.18 -16.00 -6.87
N HIS A 157 -10.83 -14.98 -7.39
CA HIS A 157 -10.96 -14.80 -8.84
C HIS A 157 -9.69 -14.15 -9.44
N LYS A 158 -9.53 -14.32 -10.75
CA LYS A 158 -8.47 -13.66 -11.51
C LYS A 158 -8.80 -12.18 -11.68
N TYR A 159 -7.88 -11.31 -11.29
CA TYR A 159 -8.05 -9.86 -11.42
C TYR A 159 -8.16 -9.41 -12.87
N THR A 160 -9.05 -8.47 -13.10
CA THR A 160 -9.32 -7.80 -14.37
C THR A 160 -9.06 -6.31 -14.26
N PRO A 161 -9.03 -5.56 -15.38
CA PRO A 161 -8.98 -4.08 -15.31
C PRO A 161 -10.11 -3.45 -14.48
N ALA A 162 -11.29 -4.09 -14.45
CA ALA A 162 -12.41 -3.62 -13.64
C ALA A 162 -12.13 -3.69 -12.14
N ASP A 163 -11.43 -4.74 -11.69
CA ASP A 163 -11.04 -4.88 -10.28
C ASP A 163 -10.03 -3.80 -9.85
N VAL A 164 -9.07 -3.48 -10.72
CA VAL A 164 -8.12 -2.39 -10.48
C VAL A 164 -8.85 -1.05 -10.46
N ARG A 165 -9.72 -0.78 -11.42
CA ARG A 165 -10.55 0.44 -11.46
C ARG A 165 -11.42 0.58 -10.22
N ALA A 166 -11.99 -0.52 -9.74
CA ALA A 166 -12.80 -0.53 -8.52
C ALA A 166 -12.00 -0.12 -7.27
N GLN A 167 -10.73 -0.54 -7.16
CA GLN A 167 -9.85 -0.12 -6.07
C GLN A 167 -9.53 1.38 -6.17
N ILE A 168 -9.21 1.90 -7.36
CA ILE A 168 -8.96 3.33 -7.58
C ILE A 168 -10.21 4.16 -7.20
N GLN A 169 -11.40 3.69 -7.59
CA GLN A 169 -12.63 4.37 -7.20
C GLN A 169 -12.84 4.36 -5.68
N ALA A 170 -12.49 3.27 -5.01
CA ALA A 170 -12.58 3.17 -3.56
C ALA A 170 -11.66 4.16 -2.83
N VAL A 171 -10.49 4.49 -3.40
CA VAL A 171 -9.60 5.55 -2.87
C VAL A 171 -10.33 6.89 -2.87
N TYR A 172 -10.93 7.26 -4.01
CA TYR A 172 -11.67 8.52 -4.15
C TYR A 172 -12.90 8.58 -3.23
N ASP A 173 -13.65 7.48 -3.12
CA ASP A 173 -14.84 7.39 -2.27
C ASP A 173 -14.50 7.36 -0.76
N ALA A 174 -13.25 7.03 -0.42
CA ALA A 174 -12.73 7.17 0.94
C ALA A 174 -12.29 8.61 1.28
N GLY A 175 -12.22 9.49 0.27
CA GLY A 175 -11.82 10.90 0.41
C GLY A 175 -10.31 11.11 0.28
N TYR A 176 -9.61 10.22 -0.41
CA TYR A 176 -8.22 10.35 -0.84
C TYR A 176 -8.15 10.47 -2.36
N ASP A 177 -7.05 10.99 -2.89
CA ASP A 177 -6.88 11.25 -4.33
C ASP A 177 -5.59 10.66 -4.90
N GLU A 178 -4.68 10.18 -4.04
CA GLU A 178 -3.41 9.58 -4.43
C GLU A 178 -3.41 8.06 -4.26
N TRP A 179 -2.79 7.37 -5.20
CA TRP A 179 -2.63 5.92 -5.17
C TRP A 179 -1.44 5.47 -6.02
N LEU A 180 -0.93 4.28 -5.73
CA LEU A 180 0.10 3.57 -6.47
C LEU A 180 -0.42 2.20 -6.86
N LEU A 181 0.05 1.66 -7.98
CA LEU A 181 -0.24 0.28 -8.39
C LEU A 181 0.98 -0.61 -8.15
N TRP A 182 0.74 -1.78 -7.58
CA TRP A 182 1.77 -2.79 -7.41
C TRP A 182 1.49 -4.02 -8.27
N ASN A 183 2.50 -4.42 -9.05
CA ASN A 183 2.56 -5.69 -9.74
C ASN A 183 4.03 -6.16 -9.82
N ALA A 184 4.36 -7.26 -9.14
CA ALA A 184 5.71 -7.80 -9.09
C ALA A 184 6.27 -8.19 -10.48
N SER A 185 5.40 -8.48 -11.45
CA SER A 185 5.79 -8.78 -12.84
C SER A 185 5.94 -7.53 -13.72
N ILE A 186 5.71 -6.33 -13.17
CA ILE A 186 5.77 -5.04 -13.90
C ILE A 186 4.82 -5.03 -15.13
N ARG A 187 3.70 -5.75 -15.04
CA ARG A 187 2.68 -5.84 -16.10
C ARG A 187 1.38 -5.25 -15.59
N TYR A 188 1.19 -3.96 -15.85
CA TYR A 188 0.04 -3.21 -15.36
C TYR A 188 -1.13 -3.28 -16.34
N ARG A 189 -2.37 -3.25 -15.82
CA ARG A 189 -3.61 -3.23 -16.59
C ARG A 189 -3.96 -1.80 -16.98
N GLU A 190 -3.29 -1.28 -18.00
CA GLU A 190 -3.41 0.12 -18.45
C GLU A 190 -4.86 0.52 -18.78
N SER A 191 -5.70 -0.42 -19.25
CA SER A 191 -7.12 -0.16 -19.50
C SER A 191 -7.94 0.16 -18.25
N ALA A 192 -7.40 -0.09 -17.05
CA ALA A 192 -8.02 0.37 -15.80
C ALA A 192 -7.82 1.88 -15.57
N LEU A 193 -6.85 2.50 -16.22
CA LEU A 193 -6.50 3.91 -16.06
C LEU A 193 -7.39 4.79 -16.93
N LYS A 194 -7.71 5.99 -16.44
CA LYS A 194 -8.40 7.02 -17.19
C LYS A 194 -7.45 8.19 -17.42
N SER A 195 -7.57 8.85 -18.56
CA SER A 195 -6.87 10.10 -18.81
C SER A 195 -7.31 11.19 -17.80
N ALA A 196 -6.56 12.29 -17.72
CA ALA A 196 -6.89 13.46 -16.89
C ALA A 196 -8.29 14.04 -17.20
N THR A 197 -8.85 13.77 -18.38
CA THR A 197 -10.22 14.16 -18.77
C THR A 197 -11.29 13.17 -18.30
N GLY A 198 -10.92 12.12 -17.56
CA GLY A 198 -11.81 11.06 -17.09
C GLY A 198 -12.26 10.07 -18.17
N LYS A 199 -11.79 10.24 -19.41
CA LYS A 199 -12.02 9.29 -20.51
C LYS A 199 -10.87 8.30 -20.59
N LEU A 200 -11.18 7.02 -20.85
CA LEU A 200 -10.15 6.06 -21.25
C LEU A 200 -9.53 6.53 -22.56
N ASP A 201 -8.21 6.53 -22.64
CA ASP A 201 -7.53 6.78 -23.90
C ASP A 201 -7.84 5.60 -24.85
N SER A 202 -8.62 5.86 -25.91
CA SER A 202 -9.06 4.85 -26.86
C SER A 202 -7.87 4.20 -27.61
N SER A 203 -6.73 4.87 -27.70
CA SER A 203 -5.51 4.30 -28.29
C SER A 203 -4.87 3.25 -27.36
N LEU A 204 -4.89 3.48 -26.04
CA LEU A 204 -4.44 2.54 -25.03
C LEU A 204 -5.37 1.33 -24.92
N VAL A 205 -6.69 1.56 -24.93
CA VAL A 205 -7.71 0.47 -24.94
C VAL A 205 -7.50 -0.47 -26.13
N ASN A 206 -7.33 0.08 -27.33
CA ASN A 206 -7.11 -0.72 -28.55
C ASN A 206 -5.77 -1.48 -28.53
N GLN A 207 -4.72 -0.93 -27.90
CA GLN A 207 -3.44 -1.64 -27.77
C GLN A 207 -3.51 -2.79 -26.77
N VAL A 208 -4.21 -2.61 -25.66
CA VAL A 208 -4.41 -3.64 -24.62
C VAL A 208 -5.26 -4.77 -25.15
N GLU A 209 -6.39 -4.48 -25.80
CA GLU A 209 -7.24 -5.52 -26.41
C GLU A 209 -6.51 -6.33 -27.50
N LYS A 210 -5.63 -5.68 -28.30
CA LYS A 210 -4.78 -6.38 -29.27
C LYS A 210 -3.77 -7.29 -28.59
N LYS A 211 -3.17 -6.85 -27.48
CA LYS A 211 -2.17 -7.61 -26.74
C LYS A 211 -2.79 -8.80 -26.00
N GLU A 212 -3.94 -8.60 -25.35
CA GLU A 212 -4.68 -9.68 -24.68
C GLU A 212 -5.16 -10.75 -25.69
N LYS A 213 -5.59 -10.34 -26.90
CA LYS A 213 -5.91 -11.26 -27.99
C LYS A 213 -4.67 -12.03 -28.49
N ALA A 214 -3.52 -11.37 -28.62
CA ALA A 214 -2.28 -12.01 -29.03
C ALA A 214 -1.79 -13.03 -28.01
N ASP A 215 -1.81 -12.66 -26.71
CA ASP A 215 -1.39 -13.55 -25.62
C ASP A 215 -2.34 -14.75 -25.46
N SER A 216 -3.65 -14.56 -25.70
CA SER A 216 -4.62 -15.67 -25.68
C SER A 216 -4.47 -16.63 -26.87
N PHE A 217 -3.94 -16.16 -28.01
CA PHE A 217 -3.63 -17.01 -29.19
C PHE A 217 -2.34 -17.81 -28.96
N ALA A 218 -1.31 -17.20 -28.35
CA ALA A 218 -0.03 -17.88 -28.08
C ALA A 218 -0.20 -19.07 -27.12
N VAL A 219 -1.06 -18.95 -26.11
CA VAL A 219 -1.36 -20.03 -25.14
C VAL A 219 -2.14 -21.21 -25.79
N LYS A 220 -2.83 -20.99 -26.92
CA LYS A 220 -3.58 -22.06 -27.63
C LYS A 220 -2.75 -22.83 -28.64
N THR A 221 -1.58 -22.34 -29.02
CA THR A 221 -0.69 -22.98 -29.99
C THR A 221 0.43 -23.83 -29.37
N GLU A 222 0.54 -23.85 -28.03
CA GLU A 222 1.50 -24.67 -27.27
C GLU A 222 0.85 -25.89 -26.57
N LYS A 223 -0.27 -26.40 -27.10
CA LYS A 223 -0.89 -27.66 -26.64
C LYS A 223 -0.92 -28.69 -27.75
#